data_0b6190b42d27512b69d621f1b76c8c51
#
_entry.id   0b6190b42d27512b69d621f1b76c8c51
#
_cell.length_a   1.000
_cell.length_b   1.000
_cell.length_c   1.000
_cell.angle_alpha   90.00
_cell.angle_beta   90.00
_cell.angle_gamma   90.00
#
_symmetry.space_group_name_H-M   'P 1'
#
loop_
_entity.id
_entity.type
_entity.pdbx_description
1 polymer ?
#
loop_
_entity_poly.entity_id
_entity_poly.type
_entity_poly.pdbx_seq_one_letter_code
_entity_poly.pdbx_strand_id
1 'polypeptide(L)'
;METKYSTMNNPVILFGNGEPPTHPLVLRYINEAKTYICLDGGVDTLITLGHKPDYVLGDLDSIKRSEDEYDCKIISLEDQSMTDLEKSILWCYENAIKELYLVGVSGLRDDHSMATFWILLKFAGKMKITLLSNHSKINCIKNKTIFDTSPGQVVSLIPSSSDTKITTSGLQYTLQKEKLSTPTQ
;
A
#
# COMPACT_ATOMS: atom_id res chain seq x y z
N MET A 1 17.10 4.90 18.53
CA MET A 1 16.51 6.06 17.81
C MET A 1 15.18 6.33 18.48
N GLU A 2 15.04 7.46 19.15
CA GLU A 2 13.74 7.89 19.67
C GLU A 2 12.86 8.24 18.46
N THR A 3 11.69 7.64 18.37
CA THR A 3 10.70 7.95 17.36
C THR A 3 10.24 9.39 17.55
N LYS A 4 10.53 10.26 16.60
CA LYS A 4 10.23 11.70 16.61
C LYS A 4 8.70 11.99 16.66
N TYR A 5 7.89 10.98 16.43
CA TYR A 5 6.42 11.05 16.38
C TYR A 5 5.82 10.06 17.39
N SER A 6 4.67 10.42 17.96
CA SER A 6 3.90 9.54 18.85
C SER A 6 3.62 8.20 18.17
N THR A 7 3.62 7.11 18.94
CA THR A 7 3.31 5.76 18.46
C THR A 7 2.01 5.77 17.63
N MET A 8 2.14 5.45 16.33
CA MET A 8 0.99 5.36 15.46
C MET A 8 0.19 4.10 15.77
N ASN A 9 -1.13 4.24 15.85
CA ASN A 9 -2.03 3.14 16.17
C ASN A 9 -2.33 2.31 14.93
N ASN A 10 -2.26 0.98 15.03
CA ASN A 10 -2.64 0.07 13.97
C ASN A 10 -4.15 -0.14 13.92
N PRO A 11 -4.74 -0.39 12.76
CA PRO A 11 -4.14 -0.44 11.41
C PRO A 11 -3.77 0.95 10.86
N VAL A 12 -2.65 1.03 10.12
CA VAL A 12 -2.18 2.25 9.44
C VAL A 12 -2.49 2.17 7.95
N ILE A 13 -3.13 3.21 7.41
CA ILE A 13 -3.35 3.35 5.97
C ILE A 13 -2.47 4.48 5.41
N LEU A 14 -1.81 4.21 4.29
CA LEU A 14 -1.21 5.19 3.41
C LEU A 14 -2.13 5.38 2.20
N PHE A 15 -2.71 6.57 2.09
CA PHE A 15 -3.75 6.90 1.12
C PHE A 15 -3.20 7.81 0.02
N GLY A 16 -3.14 7.30 -1.21
CA GLY A 16 -2.63 8.03 -2.37
C GLY A 16 -3.70 8.73 -3.19
N ASN A 17 -3.29 9.45 -4.22
CA ASN A 17 -4.12 10.21 -5.14
C ASN A 17 -4.45 9.44 -6.45
N GLY A 18 -4.52 8.11 -6.39
CA GLY A 18 -4.90 7.25 -7.50
C GLY A 18 -6.42 7.04 -7.60
N GLU A 19 -6.83 5.87 -8.11
CA GLU A 19 -8.26 5.54 -8.24
C GLU A 19 -8.95 5.55 -6.88
N PRO A 20 -10.04 6.34 -6.71
CA PRO A 20 -10.81 6.38 -5.47
C PRO A 20 -11.37 4.99 -5.11
N PRO A 21 -11.28 4.57 -3.83
CA PRO A 21 -11.80 3.29 -3.41
C PRO A 21 -13.32 3.28 -3.40
N THR A 22 -13.89 2.25 -4.03
CA THR A 22 -15.35 2.01 -4.10
C THR A 22 -15.72 0.59 -3.64
N HIS A 23 -14.78 -0.34 -3.68
CA HIS A 23 -15.04 -1.73 -3.31
C HIS A 23 -15.31 -1.87 -1.80
N PRO A 24 -16.39 -2.57 -1.36
CA PRO A 24 -16.78 -2.66 0.05
C PRO A 24 -15.68 -3.19 0.98
N LEU A 25 -14.85 -4.12 0.49
CA LEU A 25 -13.71 -4.63 1.26
C LEU A 25 -12.70 -3.52 1.56
N VAL A 26 -12.36 -2.68 0.57
CA VAL A 26 -11.40 -1.58 0.75
C VAL A 26 -11.96 -0.53 1.71
N LEU A 27 -13.23 -0.16 1.53
CA LEU A 27 -13.92 0.77 2.42
C LEU A 27 -13.96 0.27 3.87
N ARG A 28 -14.12 -1.04 4.08
CA ARG A 28 -14.04 -1.65 5.41
C ARG A 28 -12.66 -1.46 6.03
N TYR A 29 -11.56 -1.72 5.30
CA TYR A 29 -10.20 -1.49 5.80
C TYR A 29 -9.98 -0.02 6.15
N ILE A 30 -10.52 0.92 5.34
CA ILE A 30 -10.45 2.35 5.64
C ILE A 30 -11.18 2.66 6.94
N ASN A 31 -12.41 2.17 7.12
CA ASN A 31 -13.20 2.42 8.33
C ASN A 31 -12.60 1.81 9.61
N GLU A 32 -11.87 0.70 9.50
CA GLU A 32 -11.21 0.03 10.62
C GLU A 32 -9.85 0.65 10.99
N ALA A 33 -9.30 1.50 10.13
CA ALA A 33 -7.99 2.13 10.35
C ALA A 33 -8.00 3.07 11.57
N LYS A 34 -6.81 3.20 12.18
CA LYS A 34 -6.59 4.04 13.36
C LYS A 34 -5.61 5.17 13.11
N THR A 35 -4.89 5.11 12.00
CA THR A 35 -3.97 6.16 11.55
C THR A 35 -4.07 6.31 10.05
N TYR A 36 -4.29 7.53 9.59
CA TYR A 36 -4.39 7.90 8.19
C TYR A 36 -3.21 8.78 7.78
N ILE A 37 -2.39 8.28 6.89
CA ILE A 37 -1.29 9.00 6.27
C ILE A 37 -1.69 9.22 4.81
N CYS A 38 -1.69 10.45 4.33
CA CYS A 38 -2.06 10.79 2.96
C CYS A 38 -0.84 11.20 2.16
N LEU A 39 -0.85 10.87 0.86
CA LEU A 39 0.09 11.38 -0.13
C LEU A 39 -0.58 12.53 -0.85
N ASP A 40 -0.04 13.74 -0.75
CA ASP A 40 -0.50 14.92 -1.47
C ASP A 40 -2.04 15.00 -1.62
N GLY A 41 -2.53 15.14 -2.84
CA GLY A 41 -3.97 15.21 -3.15
C GLY A 41 -4.83 14.03 -2.71
N GLY A 42 -4.25 12.92 -2.26
CA GLY A 42 -4.99 11.80 -1.66
C GLY A 42 -5.77 12.21 -0.41
N VAL A 43 -5.32 13.27 0.27
CA VAL A 43 -5.98 13.83 1.45
C VAL A 43 -7.42 14.28 1.14
N ASP A 44 -7.65 14.89 -0.01
CA ASP A 44 -8.99 15.37 -0.38
C ASP A 44 -9.97 14.23 -0.61
N THR A 45 -9.50 13.12 -1.18
CA THR A 45 -10.32 11.91 -1.35
C THR A 45 -10.65 11.28 0.00
N LEU A 46 -9.69 11.19 0.91
CA LEU A 46 -9.91 10.66 2.26
C LEU A 46 -10.97 11.49 3.03
N ILE A 47 -10.88 12.82 2.97
CA ILE A 47 -11.85 13.72 3.59
C ILE A 47 -13.25 13.54 2.97
N THR A 48 -13.35 13.37 1.66
CA THR A 48 -14.62 13.09 0.98
C THR A 48 -15.27 11.78 1.46
N LEU A 49 -14.47 10.81 1.86
CA LEU A 49 -14.94 9.57 2.49
C LEU A 49 -15.33 9.73 3.97
N GLY A 50 -15.23 10.92 4.53
CA GLY A 50 -15.63 11.23 5.90
C GLY A 50 -14.57 10.94 6.97
N HIS A 51 -13.31 10.76 6.56
CA HIS A 51 -12.20 10.52 7.49
C HIS A 51 -11.29 11.74 7.62
N LYS A 52 -10.66 11.88 8.79
CA LYS A 52 -9.69 12.94 9.07
C LYS A 52 -8.27 12.37 8.91
N PRO A 53 -7.38 13.04 8.15
CA PRO A 53 -5.98 12.65 8.08
C PRO A 53 -5.25 12.92 9.40
N ASP A 54 -4.27 12.07 9.75
CA ASP A 54 -3.32 12.33 10.83
C ASP A 54 -2.04 12.98 10.28
N TYR A 55 -1.64 12.58 9.06
CA TYR A 55 -0.44 13.06 8.39
C TYR A 55 -0.72 13.27 6.89
N VAL A 56 -0.10 14.31 6.32
CA VAL A 56 0.04 14.50 4.88
C VAL A 56 1.52 14.55 4.56
N LEU A 57 1.95 13.73 3.60
CA LEU A 57 3.34 13.59 3.16
C LEU A 57 3.44 13.93 1.68
N GLY A 58 4.45 14.70 1.28
CA GLY A 58 4.72 15.00 -0.13
C GLY A 58 5.41 16.33 -0.32
N ASP A 59 5.41 16.85 -1.55
CA ASP A 59 5.84 18.20 -1.88
C ASP A 59 4.67 19.20 -1.85
N LEU A 60 3.44 18.69 -1.63
CA LEU A 60 2.20 19.44 -1.38
C LEU A 60 1.70 20.25 -2.59
N ASP A 61 2.18 19.98 -3.78
CA ASP A 61 1.79 20.68 -5.01
C ASP A 61 0.39 20.30 -5.53
N SER A 62 -0.10 19.13 -5.11
CA SER A 62 -1.36 18.53 -5.55
C SER A 62 -2.51 18.69 -4.56
N ILE A 63 -2.32 19.35 -3.41
CA ILE A 63 -3.38 19.63 -2.44
C ILE A 63 -4.32 20.72 -2.92
N LYS A 64 -5.62 20.59 -2.63
CA LYS A 64 -6.65 21.56 -3.09
C LYS A 64 -6.93 22.70 -2.12
N ARG A 65 -6.57 22.54 -0.85
CA ARG A 65 -6.82 23.50 0.22
C ARG A 65 -5.50 24.06 0.73
N SER A 66 -5.54 25.14 1.47
CA SER A 66 -4.36 25.61 2.21
C SER A 66 -3.97 24.61 3.30
N GLU A 67 -2.69 24.53 3.64
CA GLU A 67 -2.16 23.60 4.65
C GLU A 67 -2.90 23.71 5.99
N ASP A 68 -3.24 24.94 6.39
CA ASP A 68 -3.93 25.23 7.65
C ASP A 68 -5.35 24.67 7.75
N GLU A 69 -5.96 24.33 6.60
CA GLU A 69 -7.32 23.77 6.55
C GLU A 69 -7.39 22.27 6.82
N TYR A 70 -6.26 21.56 6.82
CA TYR A 70 -6.26 20.10 6.97
C TYR A 70 -6.19 19.63 8.43
N ASP A 71 -6.02 20.48 9.42
CA ASP A 71 -5.97 20.10 10.85
C ASP A 71 -5.24 18.76 11.13
N CYS A 72 -4.06 18.58 10.53
CA CYS A 72 -3.21 17.41 10.61
C CYS A 72 -1.73 17.80 10.57
N LYS A 73 -0.83 16.82 10.74
CA LYS A 73 0.60 17.06 10.59
C LYS A 73 1.03 16.98 9.13
N ILE A 74 1.59 18.04 8.62
CA ILE A 74 2.14 18.13 7.27
C ILE A 74 3.65 17.93 7.33
N ILE A 75 4.17 17.07 6.46
CA ILE A 75 5.58 16.69 6.42
C ILE A 75 6.06 16.78 4.99
N SER A 76 6.87 17.79 4.68
CA SER A 76 7.53 17.91 3.38
C SER A 76 8.60 16.85 3.19
N LEU A 77 8.58 16.18 2.04
CA LEU A 77 9.56 15.16 1.62
C LEU A 77 10.29 15.65 0.36
N GLU A 78 11.41 16.32 0.54
CA GLU A 78 12.11 17.08 -0.53
C GLU A 78 12.94 16.23 -1.48
N ASP A 79 13.21 14.93 -1.18
CA ASP A 79 14.05 14.08 -2.03
C ASP A 79 13.41 13.84 -3.40
N GLN A 80 13.98 14.43 -4.44
CA GLN A 80 13.51 14.31 -5.83
C GLN A 80 14.03 13.04 -6.54
N SER A 81 14.85 12.22 -5.90
CA SER A 81 15.37 10.97 -6.48
C SER A 81 14.41 9.78 -6.37
N MET A 82 13.36 9.91 -5.57
CA MET A 82 12.35 8.89 -5.30
C MET A 82 10.94 9.40 -5.61
N THR A 83 10.02 8.50 -5.92
CA THR A 83 8.58 8.84 -6.00
C THR A 83 8.00 9.16 -4.63
N ASP A 84 6.92 9.93 -4.56
CA ASP A 84 6.28 10.29 -3.30
C ASP A 84 5.80 9.07 -2.53
N LEU A 85 5.29 8.05 -3.23
CA LEU A 85 4.92 6.78 -2.62
C LEU A 85 6.14 6.10 -1.96
N GLU A 86 7.28 6.08 -2.64
CA GLU A 86 8.49 5.45 -2.11
C GLU A 86 9.04 6.20 -0.90
N LYS A 87 9.13 7.53 -0.99
CA LYS A 87 9.53 8.40 0.13
C LYS A 87 8.63 8.18 1.36
N SER A 88 7.33 8.10 1.13
CA SER A 88 6.36 7.95 2.20
C SER A 88 6.38 6.57 2.84
N ILE A 89 6.59 5.50 2.07
CA ILE A 89 6.79 4.16 2.65
C ILE A 89 8.11 4.11 3.44
N LEU A 90 9.17 4.75 2.94
CA LEU A 90 10.43 4.86 3.67
C LEU A 90 10.24 5.61 4.98
N TRP A 91 9.53 6.74 4.97
CA TRP A 91 9.19 7.48 6.17
C TRP A 91 8.40 6.63 7.16
N CYS A 92 7.40 5.86 6.70
CA CYS A 92 6.67 4.92 7.55
C CYS A 92 7.59 3.88 8.20
N TYR A 93 8.51 3.32 7.42
CA TYR A 93 9.48 2.34 7.90
C TYR A 93 10.41 2.92 8.97
N GLU A 94 10.94 4.12 8.76
CA GLU A 94 11.80 4.84 9.70
C GLU A 94 11.07 5.25 10.99
N ASN A 95 9.76 5.42 10.91
CA ASN A 95 8.89 5.67 12.08
C ASN A 95 8.33 4.38 12.70
N ALA A 96 8.99 3.25 12.46
CA ALA A 96 8.73 1.94 13.07
C ALA A 96 7.35 1.34 12.76
N ILE A 97 6.68 1.79 11.69
CA ILE A 97 5.46 1.15 11.18
C ILE A 97 5.87 -0.18 10.54
N LYS A 98 5.31 -1.29 11.07
CA LYS A 98 5.65 -2.64 10.60
C LYS A 98 4.62 -3.22 9.63
N GLU A 99 3.40 -2.74 9.68
CA GLU A 99 2.30 -3.14 8.82
C GLU A 99 1.60 -1.91 8.24
N LEU A 100 1.44 -1.91 6.91
CA LEU A 100 0.93 -0.76 6.17
C LEU A 100 -0.05 -1.24 5.10
N TYR A 101 -1.21 -0.61 5.04
CA TYR A 101 -2.18 -0.78 3.97
C TYR A 101 -2.08 0.39 3.00
N LEU A 102 -1.88 0.11 1.71
CA LEU A 102 -1.85 1.11 0.64
C LEU A 102 -3.20 1.15 -0.04
N VAL A 103 -3.78 2.32 -0.18
CA VAL A 103 -5.06 2.56 -0.87
C VAL A 103 -4.91 3.76 -1.80
N GLY A 104 -5.54 3.72 -2.98
CA GLY A 104 -5.49 4.84 -3.93
C GLY A 104 -4.10 5.12 -4.52
N VAL A 105 -3.25 4.10 -4.66
CA VAL A 105 -1.88 4.23 -5.21
C VAL A 105 -1.74 3.61 -6.61
N SER A 106 -2.85 3.26 -7.25
CA SER A 106 -2.89 2.64 -8.58
C SER A 106 -4.20 2.99 -9.30
N GLY A 107 -4.37 2.57 -10.56
CA GLY A 107 -5.63 2.57 -11.29
C GLY A 107 -5.89 3.77 -12.21
N LEU A 108 -5.14 4.88 -12.13
CA LEU A 108 -5.28 6.04 -13.03
C LEU A 108 -4.19 6.09 -14.11
N ARG A 109 -2.93 5.92 -13.70
CA ARG A 109 -1.76 5.94 -14.59
C ARG A 109 -1.09 4.58 -14.55
N ASP A 110 -0.88 3.96 -15.69
CA ASP A 110 -0.27 2.63 -15.81
C ASP A 110 1.19 2.62 -15.33
N ASP A 111 1.96 3.67 -15.69
CA ASP A 111 3.35 3.83 -15.26
C ASP A 111 3.49 3.93 -13.74
N HIS A 112 2.61 4.68 -13.08
CA HIS A 112 2.57 4.76 -11.61
C HIS A 112 2.14 3.43 -10.98
N SER A 113 1.18 2.73 -11.59
CA SER A 113 0.75 1.41 -11.12
C SER A 113 1.89 0.40 -11.21
N MET A 114 2.64 0.39 -12.31
CA MET A 114 3.84 -0.45 -12.46
C MET A 114 4.92 -0.09 -11.43
N ALA A 115 5.22 1.19 -11.24
CA ALA A 115 6.18 1.65 -10.25
C ALA A 115 5.78 1.21 -8.83
N THR A 116 4.49 1.27 -8.50
CA THR A 116 3.95 0.81 -7.21
C THR A 116 4.32 -0.66 -6.94
N PHE A 117 4.18 -1.56 -7.92
CA PHE A 117 4.55 -2.97 -7.74
C PHE A 117 6.05 -3.16 -7.48
N TRP A 118 6.91 -2.42 -8.16
CA TRP A 118 8.35 -2.46 -7.91
C TRP A 118 8.72 -1.94 -6.53
N ILE A 119 8.03 -0.89 -6.07
CA ILE A 119 8.20 -0.35 -4.71
C ILE A 119 7.80 -1.39 -3.66
N LEU A 120 6.66 -2.09 -3.85
CA LEU A 120 6.27 -3.18 -2.95
C LEU A 120 7.37 -4.25 -2.83
N LEU A 121 7.98 -4.66 -3.95
CA LEU A 121 9.08 -5.62 -3.95
C LEU A 121 10.31 -5.11 -3.21
N LYS A 122 10.65 -3.83 -3.35
CA LYS A 122 11.78 -3.18 -2.67
C LYS A 122 11.66 -3.20 -1.15
N PHE A 123 10.43 -3.08 -0.63
CA PHE A 123 10.16 -3.10 0.80
C PHE A 123 9.77 -4.50 1.31
N ALA A 124 9.60 -5.49 0.44
CA ALA A 124 9.28 -6.85 0.83
C ALA A 124 10.32 -7.41 1.80
N GLY A 125 9.87 -7.83 2.98
CA GLY A 125 10.72 -8.34 4.08
C GLY A 125 11.34 -7.27 4.99
N LYS A 126 11.12 -5.98 4.71
CA LYS A 126 11.41 -4.88 5.65
C LYS A 126 10.18 -4.57 6.50
N MET A 127 9.02 -4.54 5.87
CA MET A 127 7.72 -4.33 6.51
C MET A 127 6.63 -5.10 5.75
N LYS A 128 5.52 -5.36 6.43
CA LYS A 128 4.35 -5.99 5.81
C LYS A 128 3.52 -4.93 5.11
N ILE A 129 3.46 -4.98 3.79
CA ILE A 129 2.66 -4.06 2.99
C ILE A 129 1.56 -4.84 2.26
N THR A 130 0.34 -4.35 2.37
CA THR A 130 -0.82 -4.83 1.63
C THR A 130 -1.37 -3.71 0.77
N LEU A 131 -1.34 -3.87 -0.55
CA LEU A 131 -2.03 -2.96 -1.46
C LEU A 131 -3.47 -3.41 -1.64
N LEU A 132 -4.39 -2.48 -1.49
CA LEU A 132 -5.83 -2.67 -1.66
C LEU A 132 -6.32 -1.76 -2.79
N SER A 133 -6.88 -2.36 -3.82
CA SER A 133 -7.54 -1.66 -4.93
C SER A 133 -8.97 -2.12 -5.10
N ASN A 134 -9.74 -1.48 -5.96
CA ASN A 134 -11.10 -1.91 -6.28
C ASN A 134 -11.16 -3.31 -6.92
N HIS A 135 -10.02 -3.83 -7.39
CA HIS A 135 -9.93 -5.08 -8.15
C HIS A 135 -9.15 -6.18 -7.44
N SER A 136 -8.27 -5.84 -6.50
CA SER A 136 -7.35 -6.81 -5.92
C SER A 136 -6.83 -6.42 -4.53
N LYS A 137 -6.41 -7.45 -3.79
CA LYS A 137 -5.58 -7.36 -2.59
C LYS A 137 -4.23 -7.99 -2.90
N ILE A 138 -3.16 -7.21 -2.86
CA ILE A 138 -1.81 -7.64 -3.27
C ILE A 138 -0.88 -7.64 -2.06
N ASN A 139 -0.14 -8.73 -1.91
CA ASN A 139 0.86 -8.91 -0.86
C ASN A 139 2.15 -9.46 -1.46
N CYS A 140 3.29 -8.94 -1.02
CA CYS A 140 4.58 -9.54 -1.32
C CYS A 140 4.95 -10.59 -0.27
N ILE A 141 5.21 -11.82 -0.71
CA ILE A 141 5.48 -12.97 0.15
C ILE A 141 6.92 -13.41 -0.05
N LYS A 142 7.68 -13.53 1.04
CA LYS A 142 9.04 -14.13 1.01
C LYS A 142 9.08 -15.54 1.58
N ASN A 143 8.21 -15.83 2.54
CA ASN A 143 8.18 -17.07 3.29
C ASN A 143 6.79 -17.70 3.25
N LYS A 144 6.64 -18.85 3.91
CA LYS A 144 5.34 -19.48 4.08
C LYS A 144 4.34 -18.50 4.72
N THR A 145 3.22 -18.33 4.04
CA THR A 145 2.12 -17.47 4.49
C THR A 145 0.80 -18.22 4.34
N ILE A 146 -0.10 -18.03 5.27
CA ILE A 146 -1.46 -18.56 5.25
C ILE A 146 -2.41 -17.39 5.04
N PHE A 147 -3.35 -17.54 4.12
CA PHE A 147 -4.39 -16.55 3.85
C PHE A 147 -5.75 -17.14 4.15
N ASP A 148 -6.59 -16.38 4.84
CA ASP A 148 -8.01 -16.69 4.95
C ASP A 148 -8.67 -16.37 3.61
N THR A 149 -9.25 -17.40 3.00
CA THR A 149 -9.86 -17.33 1.67
C THR A 149 -11.20 -18.07 1.67
N SER A 150 -12.04 -17.75 0.69
CA SER A 150 -13.31 -18.43 0.47
C SER A 150 -13.23 -19.29 -0.80
N PRO A 151 -13.99 -20.42 -0.86
CA PRO A 151 -14.10 -21.20 -2.08
C PRO A 151 -14.53 -20.33 -3.28
N GLY A 152 -13.85 -20.50 -4.41
CA GLY A 152 -14.10 -19.73 -5.63
C GLY A 152 -13.35 -18.39 -5.71
N GLN A 153 -12.61 -17.99 -4.68
CA GLN A 153 -11.77 -16.80 -4.75
C GLN A 153 -10.61 -17.00 -5.73
N VAL A 154 -10.46 -16.05 -6.65
CA VAL A 154 -9.34 -16.05 -7.62
C VAL A 154 -8.04 -15.66 -6.91
N VAL A 155 -6.98 -16.43 -7.17
CA VAL A 155 -5.64 -16.18 -6.67
C VAL A 155 -4.66 -16.15 -7.84
N SER A 156 -3.91 -15.06 -7.96
CA SER A 156 -2.83 -14.93 -8.94
C SER A 156 -1.48 -14.95 -8.24
N LEU A 157 -0.54 -15.69 -8.80
CA LEU A 157 0.83 -15.81 -8.29
C LEU A 157 1.79 -15.18 -9.31
N ILE A 158 2.49 -14.14 -8.90
CA ILE A 158 3.44 -13.43 -9.76
C ILE A 158 4.84 -13.62 -9.18
N PRO A 159 5.73 -14.33 -9.86
CA PRO A 159 7.10 -14.53 -9.39
C PRO A 159 7.90 -13.23 -9.55
N SER A 160 8.70 -12.89 -8.55
CA SER A 160 9.63 -11.76 -8.62
C SER A 160 10.91 -12.05 -9.40
N SER A 161 11.19 -13.33 -9.66
CA SER A 161 12.31 -13.80 -10.49
C SER A 161 11.99 -15.16 -11.12
N SER A 162 12.67 -15.47 -12.22
CA SER A 162 12.55 -16.77 -12.94
C SER A 162 12.97 -17.99 -12.11
N ASP A 163 13.69 -17.78 -11.02
CA ASP A 163 14.15 -18.86 -10.13
C ASP A 163 13.24 -19.09 -8.92
N THR A 164 12.16 -18.31 -8.80
CA THR A 164 11.20 -18.44 -7.71
C THR A 164 10.48 -19.80 -7.78
N LYS A 165 10.65 -20.63 -6.74
CA LYS A 165 9.93 -21.90 -6.60
C LYS A 165 8.77 -21.72 -5.64
N ILE A 166 7.58 -22.14 -6.07
CA ILE A 166 6.35 -21.98 -5.31
C ILE A 166 5.76 -23.36 -4.99
N THR A 167 5.29 -23.51 -3.76
CA THR A 167 4.44 -24.60 -3.31
C THR A 167 3.15 -24.02 -2.77
N THR A 168 2.01 -24.53 -3.21
CA THR A 168 0.69 -24.07 -2.74
C THR A 168 -0.10 -25.23 -2.14
N SER A 169 -1.04 -24.87 -1.28
CA SER A 169 -2.03 -25.78 -0.70
C SER A 169 -3.37 -25.06 -0.61
N GLY A 170 -4.46 -25.80 -0.86
CA GLY A 170 -5.82 -25.23 -0.81
C GLY A 170 -6.26 -24.48 -2.07
N LEU A 171 -5.46 -24.49 -3.14
CA LEU A 171 -5.86 -23.98 -4.46
C LEU A 171 -6.40 -25.11 -5.33
N GLN A 172 -7.26 -24.78 -6.29
CA GLN A 172 -7.75 -25.73 -7.30
C GLN A 172 -6.59 -26.36 -8.10
N TYR A 173 -5.60 -25.55 -8.45
CA TYR A 173 -4.36 -25.99 -9.09
C TYR A 173 -3.22 -25.85 -8.07
N THR A 174 -2.74 -26.96 -7.56
CA THR A 174 -1.66 -26.99 -6.57
C THR A 174 -0.30 -27.02 -7.26
N LEU A 175 0.64 -26.27 -6.72
CA LEU A 175 2.04 -26.26 -7.16
C LEU A 175 2.91 -26.99 -6.14
N GLN A 176 3.93 -27.74 -6.62
CA GLN A 176 4.85 -28.50 -5.78
C GLN A 176 6.30 -28.16 -6.16
N LYS A 177 6.86 -27.11 -5.53
CA LYS A 177 8.20 -26.58 -5.82
C LYS A 177 8.42 -26.23 -7.30
N GLU A 178 7.34 -25.79 -7.95
CA GLU A 178 7.38 -25.43 -9.35
C GLU A 178 8.02 -24.06 -9.54
N LYS A 179 8.81 -23.90 -10.60
CA LYS A 179 9.27 -22.63 -11.08
C LYS A 179 8.16 -21.99 -11.90
N LEU A 180 7.71 -20.80 -11.50
CA LEU A 180 6.88 -20.00 -12.36
C LEU A 180 7.80 -19.12 -13.22
N SER A 181 7.68 -19.23 -14.54
CA SER A 181 8.32 -18.30 -15.45
C SER A 181 7.60 -16.93 -15.37
N THR A 182 8.35 -15.87 -15.64
CA THR A 182 7.80 -14.50 -15.72
C THR A 182 6.64 -14.43 -16.72
N PRO A 183 5.71 -13.47 -16.60
CA PRO A 183 4.25 -13.55 -16.80
C PRO A 183 3.75 -13.86 -18.19
N THR A 184 4.10 -14.98 -18.72
CA THR A 184 3.54 -15.53 -19.98
C THR A 184 2.79 -16.84 -19.77
N GLN A 185 2.54 -17.22 -18.55
CA GLN A 185 1.74 -18.39 -18.19
C GLN A 185 0.57 -18.05 -17.31
#